data_e088cd0319fda7b36e77e437c3c3ce33
#
_entry.id   e088cd0319fda7b36e77e437c3c3ce33
#
_cell.length_a   1.000
_cell.length_b   1.000
_cell.length_c   1.000
_cell.angle_alpha   90.00
_cell.angle_beta   90.00
_cell.angle_gamma   90.00
#
_symmetry.space_group_name_H-M   'P 1'
#
loop_
_entity.id
_entity.type
_entity.pdbx_description
1 polymer ?
#
loop_
_entity_poly.entity_id
_entity_poly.type
_entity_poly.pdbx_seq_one_letter_code
_entity_poly.pdbx_strand_id
1 'polypeptide(L)'
;MNLSVVTPLWQDRPAAENLEVAVNADSLGYPELWIGEMATYDAFALATAIGNRTGQIGLNIGPLAVSVRTPMTMAMGIASVADLTGRRVSLALGASSTVVVEEWHGQARKRTARHLDETAQIVRGLLAGEKVSFTGEMASCEGYRLRLDAVDSPLTIAAFGPAAVRAAGRRADRMLLNMVTPQSLARLREQAALAAVEAGRPAPKIAVWLTCAVDPEAGALAQLLRAIVGYLAAPGYAEMISEAGFGELVDFARTRPHPKELLAAMPVELLSAIGLVGTEAAISDRLRQYRDAGADEVCLVPATEGDPGGIRSLTAMAARLTG
;
A
#
# COMPACT_ATOMS: atom_id res chain seq x y z
N MET A 1 4.30 -4.03 17.07
CA MET A 1 3.71 -3.96 15.71
C MET A 1 2.75 -2.77 15.70
N ASN A 2 2.99 -1.81 14.81
CA ASN A 2 2.17 -0.61 14.71
C ASN A 2 0.88 -0.87 13.93
N LEU A 3 -0.16 -0.08 14.21
CA LEU A 3 -1.36 0.01 13.36
C LEU A 3 -1.39 1.39 12.71
N SER A 4 -1.72 1.41 11.42
CA SER A 4 -1.98 2.62 10.64
C SER A 4 -3.23 2.43 9.78
N VAL A 5 -3.67 3.48 9.09
CA VAL A 5 -4.88 3.45 8.28
C VAL A 5 -4.53 3.75 6.83
N VAL A 6 -5.26 3.18 5.89
CA VAL A 6 -5.16 3.45 4.46
C VAL A 6 -6.43 4.15 4.00
N THR A 7 -6.32 5.24 3.26
CA THR A 7 -7.48 5.80 2.55
C THR A 7 -8.00 4.75 1.56
N PRO A 8 -9.27 4.36 1.63
CA PRO A 8 -9.78 3.28 0.81
C PRO A 8 -9.79 3.64 -0.67
N LEU A 9 -9.44 2.68 -1.52
CA LEU A 9 -9.42 2.85 -2.98
C LEU A 9 -10.69 2.27 -3.64
N TRP A 10 -11.84 2.41 -2.96
CA TRP A 10 -13.13 1.88 -3.44
C TRP A 10 -13.61 2.65 -4.66
N GLN A 11 -13.68 1.97 -5.82
CA GLN A 11 -14.08 2.58 -7.10
C GLN A 11 -15.61 2.80 -7.22
N ASP A 12 -16.37 2.11 -6.38
CA ASP A 12 -17.85 2.13 -6.34
C ASP A 12 -18.40 3.01 -5.21
N ARG A 13 -17.55 3.79 -4.56
CA ARG A 13 -17.91 4.68 -3.44
C ARG A 13 -17.57 6.14 -3.74
N PRO A 14 -18.25 7.10 -3.07
CA PRO A 14 -17.90 8.51 -3.18
C PRO A 14 -16.43 8.76 -2.79
N ALA A 15 -15.66 9.43 -3.66
CA ALA A 15 -14.26 9.74 -3.39
C ALA A 15 -14.04 10.55 -2.09
N ALA A 16 -15.05 11.31 -1.66
CA ALA A 16 -15.01 12.11 -0.41
C ALA A 16 -14.85 11.24 0.86
N GLU A 17 -15.23 9.95 0.83
CA GLU A 17 -15.02 9.03 1.97
C GLU A 17 -13.54 8.93 2.38
N ASN A 18 -12.60 9.17 1.46
CA ASN A 18 -11.16 9.20 1.79
C ASN A 18 -10.84 10.27 2.85
N LEU A 19 -11.51 11.44 2.78
CA LEU A 19 -11.31 12.51 3.75
C LEU A 19 -11.95 12.16 5.11
N GLU A 20 -13.10 11.49 5.10
CA GLU A 20 -13.77 11.04 6.33
C GLU A 20 -12.94 10.00 7.05
N VAL A 21 -12.41 9.00 6.34
CA VAL A 21 -11.50 7.98 6.90
C VAL A 21 -10.26 8.64 7.50
N ALA A 22 -9.67 9.62 6.82
CA ALA A 22 -8.47 10.31 7.29
C ALA A 22 -8.72 11.09 8.58
N VAL A 23 -9.83 11.84 8.66
CA VAL A 23 -10.22 12.60 9.86
C VAL A 23 -10.55 11.66 11.02
N ASN A 24 -11.24 10.55 10.78
CA ASN A 24 -11.52 9.54 11.78
C ASN A 24 -10.23 8.91 12.31
N ALA A 25 -9.30 8.56 11.42
CA ALA A 25 -8.00 8.00 11.80
C ALA A 25 -7.19 8.94 12.72
N ASP A 26 -7.11 10.23 12.36
CA ASP A 26 -6.42 11.25 13.17
C ASP A 26 -7.09 11.42 14.54
N SER A 27 -8.42 11.52 14.58
CA SER A 27 -9.18 11.69 15.82
C SER A 27 -9.09 10.50 16.77
N LEU A 28 -8.89 9.30 16.24
CA LEU A 28 -8.69 8.05 17.00
C LEU A 28 -7.22 7.82 17.40
N GLY A 29 -6.31 8.73 17.03
CA GLY A 29 -4.91 8.68 17.45
C GLY A 29 -4.03 7.72 16.65
N TYR A 30 -4.42 7.33 15.44
CA TYR A 30 -3.53 6.57 14.56
C TYR A 30 -2.30 7.39 14.18
N PRO A 31 -1.08 6.79 14.24
CA PRO A 31 0.15 7.56 14.04
C PRO A 31 0.40 7.91 12.58
N GLU A 32 -0.09 7.09 11.63
CA GLU A 32 0.19 7.22 10.20
C GLU A 32 -1.03 6.88 9.35
N LEU A 33 -1.15 7.58 8.23
CA LEU A 33 -2.15 7.36 7.19
C LEU A 33 -1.45 7.09 5.85
N TRP A 34 -1.92 6.11 5.12
CA TRP A 34 -1.48 5.81 3.77
C TRP A 34 -2.47 6.36 2.74
N ILE A 35 -1.94 7.03 1.73
CA ILE A 35 -2.71 7.68 0.67
C ILE A 35 -2.29 7.09 -0.67
N GLY A 36 -3.06 6.12 -1.14
CA GLY A 36 -2.84 5.51 -2.45
C GLY A 36 -3.33 6.39 -3.60
N GLU A 37 -2.99 5.99 -4.82
CA GLU A 37 -3.45 6.64 -6.04
C GLU A 37 -4.08 5.61 -6.98
N MET A 38 -5.25 5.91 -7.50
CA MET A 38 -5.97 5.07 -8.46
C MET A 38 -6.67 5.96 -9.50
N ALA A 39 -7.99 5.98 -9.54
CA ALA A 39 -8.79 6.71 -10.52
C ALA A 39 -9.71 7.77 -9.86
N THR A 40 -9.36 8.26 -8.69
CA THR A 40 -10.11 9.29 -7.97
C THR A 40 -9.29 10.58 -7.84
N TYR A 41 -8.77 10.87 -6.65
CA TYR A 41 -7.94 12.05 -6.44
C TYR A 41 -6.47 11.80 -6.81
N ASP A 42 -5.77 12.83 -7.29
CA ASP A 42 -4.31 12.89 -7.27
C ASP A 42 -3.81 12.75 -5.83
N ALA A 43 -2.80 11.90 -5.61
CA ALA A 43 -2.35 11.56 -4.26
C ALA A 43 -1.79 12.77 -3.49
N PHE A 44 -1.10 13.70 -4.15
CA PHE A 44 -0.54 14.88 -3.50
C PHE A 44 -1.62 15.91 -3.17
N ALA A 45 -2.61 16.08 -4.05
CA ALA A 45 -3.76 16.94 -3.80
C ALA A 45 -4.58 16.44 -2.60
N LEU A 46 -4.85 15.11 -2.56
CA LEU A 46 -5.55 14.50 -1.43
C LEU A 46 -4.74 14.60 -0.14
N ALA A 47 -3.43 14.32 -0.18
CA ALA A 47 -2.55 14.41 0.98
C ALA A 47 -2.49 15.85 1.54
N THR A 48 -2.44 16.86 0.69
CA THR A 48 -2.48 18.27 1.11
C THR A 48 -3.82 18.60 1.76
N ALA A 49 -4.94 18.16 1.17
CA ALA A 49 -6.27 18.38 1.73
C ALA A 49 -6.44 17.69 3.09
N ILE A 50 -5.91 16.48 3.26
CA ILE A 50 -5.91 15.73 4.52
C ILE A 50 -5.02 16.43 5.55
N GLY A 51 -3.77 16.75 5.19
CA GLY A 51 -2.82 17.39 6.10
C GLY A 51 -3.32 18.70 6.69
N ASN A 52 -4.11 19.46 5.93
CA ASN A 52 -4.74 20.70 6.39
C ASN A 52 -6.02 20.50 7.22
N ARG A 53 -6.57 19.27 7.27
CA ARG A 53 -7.78 18.92 8.04
C ARG A 53 -7.51 18.04 9.26
N THR A 54 -6.30 17.56 9.42
CA THR A 54 -5.89 16.66 10.49
C THR A 54 -4.87 17.32 11.41
N GLY A 55 -4.70 16.80 12.63
CA GLY A 55 -3.88 17.41 13.67
C GLY A 55 -2.45 16.89 13.71
N GLN A 56 -2.23 15.57 13.74
CA GLN A 56 -0.94 14.97 14.07
C GLN A 56 -0.54 13.78 13.18
N ILE A 57 -1.47 13.19 12.44
CA ILE A 57 -1.24 11.98 11.68
C ILE A 57 -0.14 12.20 10.61
N GLY A 58 0.84 11.29 10.54
CA GLY A 58 1.85 11.27 9.48
C GLY A 58 1.27 10.76 8.17
N LEU A 59 1.77 11.24 7.03
CA LEU A 59 1.26 10.93 5.71
C LEU A 59 2.24 10.08 4.92
N ASN A 60 1.83 8.87 4.52
CA ASN A 60 2.57 8.01 3.61
C ASN A 60 1.90 8.07 2.23
N ILE A 61 2.58 8.66 1.24
CA ILE A 61 2.00 8.90 -0.09
C ILE A 61 2.47 7.84 -1.06
N GLY A 62 1.54 7.12 -1.62
CA GLY A 62 1.73 6.03 -2.57
C GLY A 62 1.15 4.70 -2.05
N PRO A 63 1.48 3.59 -2.77
CA PRO A 63 2.56 3.44 -3.76
C PRO A 63 2.30 4.17 -5.06
N LEU A 64 3.18 5.10 -5.44
CA LEU A 64 3.11 5.80 -6.71
C LEU A 64 3.76 4.99 -7.82
N ALA A 65 3.11 4.93 -8.99
CA ALA A 65 3.58 4.15 -10.12
C ALA A 65 4.81 4.79 -10.78
N VAL A 66 5.99 4.13 -10.68
CA VAL A 66 7.25 4.64 -11.22
C VAL A 66 7.24 4.81 -12.75
N SER A 67 6.35 4.11 -13.47
CA SER A 67 6.19 4.25 -14.92
C SER A 67 5.23 5.39 -15.32
N VAL A 68 4.51 5.97 -14.35
CA VAL A 68 3.53 7.04 -14.60
C VAL A 68 4.07 8.39 -14.15
N ARG A 69 4.77 8.44 -13.01
CA ARG A 69 5.33 9.65 -12.44
C ARG A 69 6.86 9.64 -12.49
N THR A 70 7.46 10.74 -12.86
CA THR A 70 8.93 10.87 -12.84
C THR A 70 9.47 11.02 -11.41
N PRO A 71 10.72 10.61 -11.13
CA PRO A 71 11.33 10.80 -9.81
C PRO A 71 11.28 12.26 -9.33
N MET A 72 11.47 13.23 -10.23
CA MET A 72 11.45 14.66 -9.91
C MET A 72 10.06 15.12 -9.47
N THR A 73 9.00 14.69 -10.19
CA THR A 73 7.62 15.06 -9.80
C THR A 73 7.20 14.40 -8.49
N MET A 74 7.67 13.18 -8.21
CA MET A 74 7.43 12.52 -6.93
C MET A 74 8.11 13.26 -5.78
N ALA A 75 9.41 13.58 -5.90
CA ALA A 75 10.16 14.31 -4.88
C ALA A 75 9.59 15.71 -4.65
N MET A 76 9.23 16.43 -5.72
CA MET A 76 8.59 17.73 -5.65
C MET A 76 7.23 17.65 -4.93
N GLY A 77 6.42 16.64 -5.23
CA GLY A 77 5.13 16.44 -4.58
C GLY A 77 5.27 16.17 -3.09
N ILE A 78 6.18 15.28 -2.68
CA ILE A 78 6.47 15.00 -1.26
C ILE A 78 6.90 16.27 -0.52
N ALA A 79 7.87 17.00 -1.07
CA ALA A 79 8.37 18.23 -0.46
C ALA A 79 7.27 19.32 -0.38
N SER A 80 6.42 19.42 -1.41
CA SER A 80 5.28 20.36 -1.41
C SER A 80 4.27 20.03 -0.32
N VAL A 81 3.90 18.75 -0.16
CA VAL A 81 2.95 18.36 0.89
C VAL A 81 3.54 18.60 2.26
N ALA A 82 4.83 18.27 2.49
CA ALA A 82 5.50 18.52 3.75
C ALA A 82 5.53 20.02 4.11
N ASP A 83 5.92 20.87 3.16
CA ASP A 83 6.01 22.34 3.34
C ASP A 83 4.62 22.97 3.59
N LEU A 84 3.62 22.62 2.76
CA LEU A 84 2.28 23.21 2.83
C LEU A 84 1.44 22.75 4.03
N THR A 85 1.76 21.60 4.62
CA THR A 85 0.96 21.02 5.71
C THR A 85 1.70 20.98 7.05
N GLY A 86 3.01 21.08 7.05
CA GLY A 86 3.85 20.89 8.24
C GLY A 86 3.84 19.46 8.78
N ARG A 87 3.37 18.47 7.99
CA ARG A 87 3.27 17.06 8.39
C ARG A 87 4.55 16.29 8.09
N ARG A 88 4.77 15.20 8.83
CA ARG A 88 5.73 14.17 8.43
C ARG A 88 5.17 13.48 7.18
N VAL A 89 5.96 13.42 6.12
CA VAL A 89 5.54 12.85 4.83
C VAL A 89 6.55 11.82 4.37
N SER A 90 6.07 10.64 3.98
CA SER A 90 6.89 9.56 3.43
C SER A 90 6.45 9.20 2.02
N LEU A 91 7.41 8.78 1.19
CA LEU A 91 7.17 8.32 -0.17
C LEU A 91 7.10 6.80 -0.25
N ALA A 92 6.09 6.28 -0.93
CA ALA A 92 6.04 4.89 -1.35
C ALA A 92 6.06 4.78 -2.88
N LEU A 93 6.93 3.89 -3.39
CA LEU A 93 7.06 3.57 -4.82
C LEU A 93 6.41 2.23 -5.13
N GLY A 94 5.80 2.10 -6.30
CA GLY A 94 5.19 0.87 -6.77
C GLY A 94 5.35 0.68 -8.28
N ALA A 95 5.20 -0.57 -8.73
CA ALA A 95 5.20 -0.92 -10.15
C ALA A 95 3.82 -0.75 -10.80
N SER A 96 2.77 -0.71 -10.01
CA SER A 96 1.35 -0.72 -10.39
C SER A 96 0.98 -1.91 -11.31
N SER A 97 -0.26 -1.99 -11.77
CA SER A 97 -0.76 -3.05 -12.64
C SER A 97 -0.58 -2.69 -14.13
N THR A 98 -0.68 -3.70 -14.99
CA THR A 98 -0.72 -3.51 -16.45
C THR A 98 -1.89 -2.62 -16.85
N VAL A 99 -3.07 -2.83 -16.26
CA VAL A 99 -4.26 -2.01 -16.53
C VAL A 99 -3.99 -0.53 -16.26
N VAL A 100 -3.45 -0.21 -15.09
CA VAL A 100 -3.16 1.20 -14.74
C VAL A 100 -2.07 1.77 -15.66
N VAL A 101 -0.94 1.08 -15.80
CA VAL A 101 0.22 1.64 -16.52
C VAL A 101 0.01 1.65 -18.03
N GLU A 102 -0.42 0.53 -18.61
CA GLU A 102 -0.48 0.39 -20.07
C GLU A 102 -1.82 0.82 -20.65
N GLU A 103 -2.95 0.39 -20.05
CA GLU A 103 -4.27 0.69 -20.61
C GLU A 103 -4.73 2.10 -20.27
N TRP A 104 -4.58 2.56 -19.01
CA TRP A 104 -5.07 3.89 -18.60
C TRP A 104 -4.09 5.01 -18.92
N HIS A 105 -2.79 4.79 -18.70
CA HIS A 105 -1.77 5.84 -18.88
C HIS A 105 -0.98 5.72 -20.19
N GLY A 106 -1.15 4.64 -20.97
CA GLY A 106 -0.44 4.45 -22.25
C GLY A 106 1.07 4.34 -22.11
N GLN A 107 1.57 3.99 -20.90
CA GLN A 107 3.00 3.89 -20.62
C GLN A 107 3.47 2.43 -20.68
N ALA A 108 4.73 2.21 -21.03
CA ALA A 108 5.28 0.86 -21.08
C ALA A 108 5.64 0.36 -19.67
N ARG A 109 5.06 -0.78 -19.26
CA ARG A 109 5.38 -1.46 -18.00
C ARG A 109 6.53 -2.45 -18.20
N LYS A 110 7.74 -1.92 -18.41
CA LYS A 110 8.95 -2.72 -18.69
C LYS A 110 9.94 -2.62 -17.54
N ARG A 111 10.71 -3.72 -17.28
CA ARG A 111 11.81 -3.77 -16.30
C ARG A 111 11.45 -3.09 -14.95
N THR A 112 10.26 -3.36 -14.43
CA THR A 112 9.68 -2.65 -13.29
C THR A 112 10.58 -2.64 -12.06
N ALA A 113 11.29 -3.73 -11.77
CA ALA A 113 12.23 -3.79 -10.65
C ALA A 113 13.45 -2.86 -10.85
N ARG A 114 13.94 -2.73 -12.10
CA ARG A 114 15.01 -1.80 -12.44
C ARG A 114 14.52 -0.36 -12.33
N HIS A 115 13.31 -0.09 -12.81
CA HIS A 115 12.68 1.23 -12.70
C HIS A 115 12.50 1.64 -11.23
N LEU A 116 12.02 0.73 -10.37
CA LEU A 116 11.94 0.96 -8.93
C LEU A 116 13.32 1.29 -8.31
N ASP A 117 14.36 0.51 -8.66
CA ASP A 117 15.71 0.70 -8.12
C ASP A 117 16.30 2.06 -8.53
N GLU A 118 16.17 2.45 -9.79
CA GLU A 118 16.69 3.72 -10.30
C GLU A 118 15.90 4.92 -9.77
N THR A 119 14.57 4.84 -9.75
CA THR A 119 13.71 5.87 -9.16
C THR A 119 14.04 6.06 -7.68
N ALA A 120 14.21 4.97 -6.92
CA ALA A 120 14.55 5.02 -5.51
C ALA A 120 15.87 5.77 -5.24
N GLN A 121 16.88 5.59 -6.09
CA GLN A 121 18.16 6.30 -5.99
C GLN A 121 17.99 7.81 -6.21
N ILE A 122 17.29 8.18 -7.28
CA ILE A 122 17.09 9.58 -7.64
C ILE A 122 16.27 10.30 -6.55
N VAL A 123 15.13 9.76 -6.13
CA VAL A 123 14.25 10.42 -5.16
C VAL A 123 14.91 10.56 -3.79
N ARG A 124 15.72 9.58 -3.36
CA ARG A 124 16.44 9.66 -2.09
C ARG A 124 17.40 10.83 -2.07
N GLY A 125 18.22 11.03 -3.10
CA GLY A 125 19.11 12.19 -3.20
C GLY A 125 18.36 13.51 -3.26
N LEU A 126 17.26 13.57 -4.05
CA LEU A 126 16.45 14.79 -4.17
C LEU A 126 15.79 15.19 -2.83
N LEU A 127 15.23 14.24 -2.10
CA LEU A 127 14.60 14.49 -0.79
C LEU A 127 15.63 14.83 0.29
N ALA A 128 16.87 14.35 0.16
CA ALA A 128 17.99 14.77 0.99
C ALA A 128 18.54 16.19 0.65
N GLY A 129 17.94 16.89 -0.34
CA GLY A 129 18.36 18.24 -0.76
C GLY A 129 19.59 18.27 -1.68
N GLU A 130 20.00 17.13 -2.21
CA GLU A 130 21.15 17.03 -3.11
C GLU A 130 20.83 17.54 -4.52
N LYS A 131 21.89 17.97 -5.24
CA LYS A 131 21.84 18.16 -6.69
C LYS A 131 22.13 16.81 -7.34
N VAL A 132 21.12 16.22 -8.01
CA VAL A 132 21.20 14.86 -8.53
C VAL A 132 21.49 14.88 -10.03
N SER A 133 22.50 14.13 -10.44
CA SER A 133 22.72 13.67 -11.83
C SER A 133 22.82 12.15 -11.80
N PHE A 134 21.96 11.51 -12.57
CA PHE A 134 21.87 10.05 -12.64
C PHE A 134 21.45 9.65 -14.05
N THR A 135 22.18 8.73 -14.65
CA THR A 135 21.86 8.16 -15.98
C THR A 135 21.58 6.67 -15.79
N GLY A 136 20.31 6.29 -15.90
CA GLY A 136 19.85 4.91 -15.82
C GLY A 136 19.22 4.45 -17.15
N GLU A 137 18.76 3.20 -17.16
CA GLU A 137 18.04 2.62 -18.30
C GLU A 137 16.56 3.02 -18.32
N MET A 138 15.96 3.21 -17.15
CA MET A 138 14.54 3.45 -16.98
C MET A 138 14.25 4.85 -16.44
N ALA A 139 15.17 5.42 -15.67
CA ALA A 139 15.03 6.76 -15.11
C ALA A 139 16.35 7.51 -15.22
N SER A 140 16.27 8.80 -15.51
CA SER A 140 17.45 9.68 -15.53
C SER A 140 17.11 11.07 -15.01
N CYS A 141 18.14 11.77 -14.54
CA CYS A 141 18.04 13.13 -14.01
C CYS A 141 19.38 13.82 -14.23
N GLU A 142 19.38 15.05 -14.76
CA GLU A 142 20.59 15.81 -14.99
C GLU A 142 20.59 17.12 -14.22
N GLY A 143 21.41 17.19 -13.17
CA GLY A 143 21.63 18.40 -12.39
C GLY A 143 20.41 19.00 -11.68
N TYR A 144 19.35 18.19 -11.46
CA TYR A 144 18.14 18.66 -10.80
C TYR A 144 18.32 18.77 -9.28
N ARG A 145 17.77 19.80 -8.70
CA ARG A 145 17.74 20.04 -7.24
C ARG A 145 16.40 20.64 -6.85
N LEU A 146 15.77 20.10 -5.80
CA LEU A 146 14.61 20.74 -5.18
C LEU A 146 15.00 22.12 -4.58
N ARG A 147 14.06 23.06 -4.60
CA ARG A 147 14.20 24.38 -3.98
C ARG A 147 13.45 24.50 -2.66
N LEU A 148 12.70 23.48 -2.28
CA LEU A 148 12.13 23.32 -0.95
C LEU A 148 13.15 22.65 -0.03
N ASP A 149 12.92 22.76 1.27
CA ASP A 149 13.78 22.15 2.28
C ASP A 149 13.84 20.62 2.12
N ALA A 150 14.94 20.04 2.57
CA ALA A 150 15.11 18.59 2.60
C ALA A 150 14.03 17.95 3.50
N VAL A 151 13.50 16.83 3.04
CA VAL A 151 12.48 16.09 3.77
C VAL A 151 13.08 14.78 4.25
N ASP A 152 13.07 14.56 5.57
CA ASP A 152 13.36 13.24 6.15
C ASP A 152 12.18 12.30 5.85
N SER A 153 12.26 11.66 4.69
CA SER A 153 11.22 10.81 4.14
C SER A 153 11.72 9.36 4.04
N PRO A 154 11.30 8.48 4.97
CA PRO A 154 11.53 7.05 4.81
C PRO A 154 10.97 6.57 3.48
N LEU A 155 11.81 5.86 2.71
CA LEU A 155 11.42 5.37 1.40
C LEU A 155 10.79 3.97 1.52
N THR A 156 9.55 3.84 1.07
CA THR A 156 8.86 2.57 0.98
C THR A 156 8.86 2.06 -0.46
N ILE A 157 9.03 0.75 -0.65
CA ILE A 157 8.80 0.09 -1.95
C ILE A 157 7.74 -0.99 -1.76
N ALA A 158 6.65 -0.86 -2.52
CA ALA A 158 5.64 -1.91 -2.62
C ALA A 158 6.16 -3.04 -3.52
N ALA A 159 6.22 -4.24 -2.97
CA ALA A 159 6.83 -5.38 -3.64
C ALA A 159 6.06 -6.67 -3.37
N PHE A 160 5.97 -7.54 -4.38
CA PHE A 160 5.41 -8.87 -4.24
C PHE A 160 6.26 -9.91 -4.98
N GLY A 161 6.53 -9.69 -6.25
CA GLY A 161 7.36 -10.61 -7.05
C GLY A 161 8.85 -10.56 -6.66
N PRO A 162 9.62 -11.64 -6.90
CA PRO A 162 11.01 -11.79 -6.40
C PRO A 162 11.95 -10.64 -6.79
N ALA A 163 11.81 -10.09 -7.98
CA ALA A 163 12.66 -8.98 -8.43
C ALA A 163 12.36 -7.66 -7.72
N ALA A 164 11.06 -7.38 -7.45
CA ALA A 164 10.65 -6.20 -6.68
C ALA A 164 11.04 -6.33 -5.20
N VAL A 165 10.90 -7.52 -4.61
CA VAL A 165 11.33 -7.82 -3.23
C VAL A 165 12.85 -7.60 -3.09
N ARG A 166 13.65 -8.05 -4.05
CA ARG A 166 15.11 -7.76 -4.05
C ARG A 166 15.39 -6.26 -4.18
N ALA A 167 14.62 -5.52 -5.01
CA ALA A 167 14.77 -4.07 -5.10
C ALA A 167 14.42 -3.38 -3.78
N ALA A 168 13.35 -3.82 -3.10
CA ALA A 168 12.97 -3.32 -1.77
C ALA A 168 14.08 -3.59 -0.75
N GLY A 169 14.62 -4.81 -0.67
CA GLY A 169 15.74 -5.14 0.23
C GLY A 169 16.96 -4.25 0.01
N ARG A 170 17.32 -3.97 -1.25
CA ARG A 170 18.48 -3.13 -1.58
C ARG A 170 18.27 -1.64 -1.33
N ARG A 171 17.04 -1.11 -1.40
CA ARG A 171 16.81 0.34 -1.49
C ARG A 171 15.87 0.90 -0.44
N ALA A 172 14.90 0.12 0.03
CA ALA A 172 13.84 0.62 0.87
C ALA A 172 14.22 0.63 2.35
N ASP A 173 13.62 1.56 3.10
CA ASP A 173 13.61 1.57 4.56
C ASP A 173 12.41 0.75 5.07
N ARG A 174 11.36 0.63 4.22
CA ARG A 174 10.17 -0.16 4.48
C ARG A 174 9.72 -0.88 3.20
N MET A 175 9.38 -2.15 3.29
CA MET A 175 8.72 -2.91 2.22
C MET A 175 7.23 -2.99 2.52
N LEU A 176 6.41 -2.64 1.54
CA LEU A 176 4.96 -2.72 1.63
C LEU A 176 4.44 -3.94 0.89
N LEU A 177 3.66 -4.75 1.60
CA LEU A 177 2.90 -5.88 1.07
C LEU A 177 1.41 -5.55 1.04
N ASN A 178 0.63 -6.22 0.20
CA ASN A 178 -0.81 -5.99 0.09
C ASN A 178 -1.55 -7.33 0.07
N MET A 179 -2.51 -7.49 0.99
CA MET A 179 -3.40 -8.67 1.08
C MET A 179 -2.67 -10.02 1.01
N VAL A 180 -1.55 -10.14 1.73
CA VAL A 180 -0.78 -11.39 1.80
C VAL A 180 -1.13 -12.19 3.05
N THR A 181 -1.01 -13.50 3.00
CA THR A 181 -1.13 -14.35 4.20
C THR A 181 0.07 -14.16 5.13
N PRO A 182 -0.04 -14.45 6.44
CA PRO A 182 1.11 -14.42 7.36
C PRO A 182 2.29 -15.28 6.88
N GLN A 183 2.02 -16.45 6.33
CA GLN A 183 3.04 -17.35 5.80
C GLN A 183 3.80 -16.73 4.63
N SER A 184 3.06 -16.10 3.69
CA SER A 184 3.67 -15.39 2.55
C SER A 184 4.44 -14.16 3.02
N LEU A 185 3.94 -13.42 4.02
CA LEU A 185 4.66 -12.30 4.62
C LEU A 185 6.01 -12.74 5.17
N ALA A 186 6.07 -13.81 5.97
CA ALA A 186 7.31 -14.33 6.55
C ALA A 186 8.34 -14.68 5.45
N ARG A 187 7.90 -15.39 4.39
CA ARG A 187 8.73 -15.76 3.25
C ARG A 187 9.28 -14.53 2.50
N LEU A 188 8.43 -13.53 2.22
CA LEU A 188 8.83 -12.33 1.49
C LEU A 188 9.75 -11.43 2.33
N ARG A 189 9.53 -11.35 3.65
CA ARG A 189 10.41 -10.68 4.61
C ARG A 189 11.82 -11.28 4.58
N GLU A 190 11.93 -12.60 4.63
CA GLU A 190 13.24 -13.29 4.57
C GLU A 190 13.97 -12.98 3.26
N GLN A 191 13.29 -13.03 2.12
CA GLN A 191 13.87 -12.69 0.82
C GLN A 191 14.37 -11.24 0.77
N ALA A 192 13.61 -10.29 1.33
CA ALA A 192 14.02 -8.90 1.41
C ALA A 192 15.23 -8.71 2.34
N ALA A 193 15.27 -9.41 3.47
CA ALA A 193 16.40 -9.37 4.40
C ALA A 193 17.69 -9.89 3.77
N LEU A 194 17.63 -11.00 3.03
CA LEU A 194 18.80 -11.52 2.29
C LEU A 194 19.33 -10.49 1.28
N ALA A 195 18.43 -9.86 0.50
CA ALA A 195 18.83 -8.84 -0.46
C ALA A 195 19.39 -7.57 0.20
N ALA A 196 18.96 -7.24 1.41
CA ALA A 196 19.51 -6.14 2.20
C ALA A 196 20.93 -6.45 2.68
N VAL A 197 21.18 -7.67 3.17
CA VAL A 197 22.52 -8.14 3.56
C VAL A 197 23.48 -8.06 2.37
N GLU A 198 23.09 -8.56 1.20
CA GLU A 198 23.89 -8.46 -0.03
C GLU A 198 24.23 -7.01 -0.42
N ALA A 199 23.34 -6.07 -0.09
CA ALA A 199 23.54 -4.64 -0.34
C ALA A 199 24.25 -3.88 0.80
N GLY A 200 24.66 -4.57 1.87
CA GLY A 200 25.29 -3.96 3.05
C GLY A 200 24.35 -3.01 3.81
N ARG A 201 23.05 -3.28 3.82
CA ARG A 201 22.04 -2.45 4.46
C ARG A 201 21.27 -3.20 5.56
N PRO A 202 20.69 -2.50 6.52
CA PRO A 202 19.71 -3.10 7.42
C PRO A 202 18.49 -3.58 6.62
N ALA A 203 17.84 -4.67 7.08
CA ALA A 203 16.63 -5.18 6.49
C ALA A 203 15.50 -4.14 6.57
N PRO A 204 14.67 -3.99 5.52
CA PRO A 204 13.56 -3.06 5.55
C PRO A 204 12.52 -3.51 6.59
N LYS A 205 11.85 -2.54 7.23
CA LYS A 205 10.64 -2.83 8.01
C LYS A 205 9.54 -3.35 7.09
N ILE A 206 8.65 -4.19 7.62
CA ILE A 206 7.56 -4.79 6.86
C ILE A 206 6.24 -4.15 7.24
N ALA A 207 5.61 -3.46 6.29
CA ALA A 207 4.24 -3.00 6.37
C ALA A 207 3.33 -3.87 5.50
N VAL A 208 2.09 -4.10 5.94
CA VAL A 208 1.12 -4.87 5.17
C VAL A 208 -0.24 -4.18 5.16
N TRP A 209 -0.78 -3.92 3.96
CA TRP A 209 -2.16 -3.45 3.78
C TRP A 209 -3.12 -4.61 3.84
N LEU A 210 -4.10 -4.51 4.74
CA LEU A 210 -5.13 -5.53 4.92
C LEU A 210 -6.51 -4.89 4.94
N THR A 211 -7.43 -5.43 4.17
CA THR A 211 -8.84 -5.07 4.28
C THR A 211 -9.32 -5.31 5.71
N CYS A 212 -10.09 -4.38 6.25
CA CYS A 212 -10.53 -4.42 7.64
C CYS A 212 -12.04 -4.18 7.75
N ALA A 213 -12.74 -5.09 8.44
CA ALA A 213 -14.14 -4.92 8.79
C ALA A 213 -14.45 -5.73 10.07
N VAL A 214 -14.82 -5.04 11.14
CA VAL A 214 -15.23 -5.62 12.41
C VAL A 214 -16.72 -5.84 12.41
N ASP A 215 -17.14 -7.06 12.71
CA ASP A 215 -18.55 -7.49 12.67
C ASP A 215 -19.31 -6.98 11.44
N PRO A 216 -18.82 -7.33 10.21
CA PRO A 216 -19.31 -6.75 8.97
C PRO A 216 -20.71 -7.22 8.63
N GLU A 217 -21.52 -6.31 8.10
CA GLU A 217 -22.78 -6.62 7.43
C GLU A 217 -22.54 -7.13 6.00
N ALA A 218 -23.57 -7.70 5.37
CA ALA A 218 -23.49 -8.27 4.03
C ALA A 218 -22.98 -7.25 2.97
N GLY A 219 -23.32 -5.98 3.09
CA GLY A 219 -22.85 -4.90 2.19
C GLY A 219 -21.34 -4.72 2.25
N ALA A 220 -20.76 -4.67 3.45
CA ALA A 220 -19.33 -4.58 3.66
C ALA A 220 -18.58 -5.80 3.10
N LEU A 221 -19.10 -7.01 3.35
CA LEU A 221 -18.51 -8.22 2.78
C LEU A 221 -18.52 -8.18 1.25
N ALA A 222 -19.63 -7.79 0.64
CA ALA A 222 -19.74 -7.66 -0.82
C ALA A 222 -18.77 -6.59 -1.38
N GLN A 223 -18.58 -5.45 -0.68
CA GLN A 223 -17.60 -4.43 -1.04
C GLN A 223 -16.19 -5.01 -1.07
N LEU A 224 -15.80 -5.71 -0.01
CA LEU A 224 -14.46 -6.29 0.11
C LEU A 224 -14.21 -7.39 -0.94
N LEU A 225 -15.19 -8.27 -1.21
CA LEU A 225 -15.07 -9.29 -2.25
C LEU A 225 -14.87 -8.66 -3.64
N ARG A 226 -15.62 -7.59 -3.98
CA ARG A 226 -15.44 -6.87 -5.25
C ARG A 226 -14.02 -6.36 -5.43
N ALA A 227 -13.41 -5.85 -4.37
CA ALA A 227 -12.04 -5.34 -4.41
C ALA A 227 -10.97 -6.41 -4.70
N ILE A 228 -11.25 -7.67 -4.38
CA ILE A 228 -10.31 -8.79 -4.56
C ILE A 228 -10.40 -9.40 -5.97
N VAL A 229 -11.49 -9.24 -6.70
CA VAL A 229 -11.72 -9.88 -8.01
C VAL A 229 -10.53 -9.74 -8.96
N GLY A 230 -9.95 -8.54 -9.07
CA GLY A 230 -8.81 -8.27 -9.94
C GLY A 230 -7.50 -8.95 -9.55
N TYR A 231 -7.41 -9.46 -8.31
CA TYR A 231 -6.19 -10.11 -7.79
C TYR A 231 -6.22 -11.64 -7.96
N LEU A 232 -7.38 -12.27 -8.15
CA LEU A 232 -7.51 -13.73 -8.17
C LEU A 232 -6.66 -14.40 -9.25
N ALA A 233 -6.52 -13.79 -10.43
CA ALA A 233 -5.70 -14.31 -11.52
C ALA A 233 -4.37 -13.57 -11.68
N ALA A 234 -4.06 -12.59 -10.80
CA ALA A 234 -2.84 -11.82 -10.90
C ALA A 234 -1.61 -12.64 -10.47
N PRO A 235 -0.48 -12.57 -11.21
CA PRO A 235 0.72 -13.31 -10.86
C PRO A 235 1.20 -13.02 -9.43
N GLY A 236 1.54 -14.07 -8.70
CA GLY A 236 1.93 -14.03 -7.30
C GLY A 236 0.73 -14.10 -6.35
N TYR A 237 -0.33 -13.34 -6.59
CA TYR A 237 -1.57 -13.44 -5.81
C TYR A 237 -2.30 -14.74 -6.06
N ALA A 238 -2.39 -15.17 -7.32
CA ALA A 238 -3.03 -16.43 -7.68
C ALA A 238 -2.38 -17.62 -6.97
N GLU A 239 -1.05 -17.69 -6.99
CA GLU A 239 -0.29 -18.75 -6.31
C GLU A 239 -0.52 -18.71 -4.79
N MET A 240 -0.44 -17.53 -4.17
CA MET A 240 -0.66 -17.35 -2.74
C MET A 240 -2.10 -17.70 -2.32
N ILE A 241 -3.09 -17.30 -3.09
CA ILE A 241 -4.51 -17.60 -2.83
C ILE A 241 -4.76 -19.12 -2.98
N SER A 242 -4.12 -19.76 -3.96
CA SER A 242 -4.17 -21.22 -4.11
C SER A 242 -3.52 -21.93 -2.92
N GLU A 243 -2.33 -21.47 -2.46
CA GLU A 243 -1.66 -21.98 -1.26
C GLU A 243 -2.51 -21.79 0.02
N ALA A 244 -3.36 -20.76 0.05
CA ALA A 244 -4.29 -20.49 1.14
C ALA A 244 -5.56 -21.39 1.11
N GLY A 245 -5.67 -22.32 0.16
CA GLY A 245 -6.77 -23.28 0.05
C GLY A 245 -7.86 -22.91 -0.95
N PHE A 246 -7.69 -21.86 -1.76
CA PHE A 246 -8.68 -21.37 -2.73
C PHE A 246 -8.26 -21.65 -4.20
N GLY A 247 -7.58 -22.77 -4.45
CA GLY A 247 -7.06 -23.12 -5.78
C GLY A 247 -8.17 -23.23 -6.84
N GLU A 248 -9.30 -23.86 -6.53
CA GLU A 248 -10.43 -23.98 -7.45
C GLU A 248 -10.99 -22.61 -7.87
N LEU A 249 -11.05 -21.65 -6.96
CA LEU A 249 -11.47 -20.28 -7.26
C LEU A 249 -10.47 -19.59 -8.20
N VAL A 250 -9.18 -19.79 -7.98
CA VAL A 250 -8.12 -19.25 -8.85
C VAL A 250 -8.21 -19.85 -10.25
N ASP A 251 -8.41 -21.16 -10.35
CA ASP A 251 -8.56 -21.84 -11.64
C ASP A 251 -9.81 -21.35 -12.38
N PHE A 252 -10.92 -21.17 -11.67
CA PHE A 252 -12.10 -20.53 -12.24
C PHE A 252 -11.84 -19.11 -12.72
N ALA A 253 -11.15 -18.27 -11.92
CA ALA A 253 -10.80 -16.91 -12.31
C ALA A 253 -9.92 -16.85 -13.57
N ARG A 254 -9.02 -17.82 -13.75
CA ARG A 254 -8.18 -17.96 -14.95
C ARG A 254 -8.95 -18.25 -16.23
N THR A 255 -10.16 -18.82 -16.14
CA THR A 255 -11.06 -18.98 -17.30
C THR A 255 -11.66 -17.67 -17.79
N ARG A 256 -11.44 -16.55 -17.07
CA ARG A 256 -11.98 -15.21 -17.35
C ARG A 256 -13.52 -15.20 -17.44
N PRO A 257 -14.24 -15.72 -16.43
CA PRO A 257 -15.69 -15.69 -16.39
C PRO A 257 -16.18 -14.23 -16.31
N HIS A 258 -17.48 -14.03 -16.51
CA HIS A 258 -18.05 -12.71 -16.28
C HIS A 258 -17.81 -12.28 -14.81
N PRO A 259 -17.45 -11.00 -14.53
CA PRO A 259 -17.12 -10.54 -13.16
C PRO A 259 -18.21 -10.86 -12.11
N LYS A 260 -19.49 -10.84 -12.49
CA LYS A 260 -20.59 -11.21 -11.60
C LYS A 260 -20.60 -12.70 -11.22
N GLU A 261 -20.23 -13.57 -12.15
CA GLU A 261 -20.13 -15.03 -11.91
C GLU A 261 -18.96 -15.32 -10.98
N LEU A 262 -17.82 -14.68 -11.23
CA LEU A 262 -16.65 -14.80 -10.38
C LEU A 262 -16.96 -14.32 -8.96
N LEU A 263 -17.58 -13.16 -8.81
CA LEU A 263 -17.97 -12.62 -7.51
C LEU A 263 -18.93 -13.54 -6.75
N ALA A 264 -19.89 -14.16 -7.47
CA ALA A 264 -20.83 -15.11 -6.87
C ALA A 264 -20.17 -16.42 -6.39
N ALA A 265 -19.04 -16.79 -6.98
CA ALA A 265 -18.28 -17.98 -6.60
C ALA A 265 -17.29 -17.73 -5.44
N MET A 266 -17.05 -16.47 -5.04
CA MET A 266 -16.07 -16.14 -4.01
C MET A 266 -16.61 -16.45 -2.61
N PRO A 267 -15.94 -17.32 -1.85
CA PRO A 267 -16.33 -17.59 -0.46
C PRO A 267 -15.89 -16.42 0.45
N VAL A 268 -16.70 -16.12 1.46
CA VAL A 268 -16.39 -15.04 2.41
C VAL A 268 -15.15 -15.34 3.27
N GLU A 269 -14.82 -16.62 3.44
CA GLU A 269 -13.63 -17.11 4.15
C GLU A 269 -12.33 -16.59 3.53
N LEU A 270 -12.33 -16.31 2.23
CA LEU A 270 -11.19 -15.68 1.56
C LEU A 270 -10.82 -14.34 2.19
N LEU A 271 -11.82 -13.53 2.62
CA LEU A 271 -11.60 -12.24 3.25
C LEU A 271 -10.81 -12.36 4.56
N SER A 272 -11.11 -13.36 5.39
CA SER A 272 -10.38 -13.60 6.63
C SER A 272 -9.01 -14.24 6.40
N ALA A 273 -8.80 -14.93 5.26
CA ALA A 273 -7.52 -15.53 4.91
C ALA A 273 -6.45 -14.48 4.54
N ILE A 274 -6.83 -13.37 3.91
CA ILE A 274 -5.92 -12.33 3.42
C ILE A 274 -6.21 -10.92 3.96
N GLY A 275 -7.07 -10.81 4.99
CA GLY A 275 -7.52 -9.57 5.60
C GLY A 275 -7.80 -9.70 7.10
N LEU A 276 -8.39 -8.67 7.65
CA LEU A 276 -8.84 -8.55 9.05
C LEU A 276 -10.37 -8.39 9.07
N VAL A 277 -11.08 -9.46 8.76
CA VAL A 277 -12.53 -9.45 8.57
C VAL A 277 -13.18 -10.49 9.49
N GLY A 278 -14.13 -10.08 10.31
CA GLY A 278 -14.84 -10.93 11.26
C GLY A 278 -15.04 -10.29 12.61
N THR A 279 -15.20 -11.12 13.66
CA THR A 279 -15.34 -10.65 15.04
C THR A 279 -14.03 -10.04 15.56
N GLU A 280 -14.11 -9.17 16.57
CA GLU A 280 -12.92 -8.61 17.23
C GLU A 280 -11.94 -9.69 17.73
N ALA A 281 -12.45 -10.80 18.23
CA ALA A 281 -11.62 -11.91 18.67
C ALA A 281 -10.85 -12.55 17.53
N ALA A 282 -11.53 -12.86 16.41
CA ALA A 282 -10.91 -13.44 15.22
C ALA A 282 -9.85 -12.50 14.62
N ILE A 283 -10.14 -11.20 14.55
CA ILE A 283 -9.19 -10.18 14.08
C ILE A 283 -7.98 -10.08 15.00
N SER A 284 -8.18 -10.15 16.33
CA SER A 284 -7.08 -10.14 17.30
C SER A 284 -6.15 -11.33 17.12
N ASP A 285 -6.70 -12.51 16.87
CA ASP A 285 -5.92 -13.71 16.59
C ASP A 285 -5.14 -13.57 15.28
N ARG A 286 -5.78 -12.99 14.26
CA ARG A 286 -5.14 -12.75 12.97
C ARG A 286 -4.00 -11.72 13.06
N LEU A 287 -4.19 -10.64 13.82
CA LEU A 287 -3.13 -9.66 14.08
C LEU A 287 -1.92 -10.29 14.78
N ARG A 288 -2.14 -11.22 15.75
CA ARG A 288 -1.04 -11.98 16.36
C ARG A 288 -0.27 -12.79 15.31
N GLN A 289 -0.97 -13.47 14.39
CA GLN A 289 -0.31 -14.24 13.33
C GLN A 289 0.55 -13.35 12.44
N TYR A 290 0.12 -12.14 12.06
CA TYR A 290 0.93 -11.19 11.29
C TYR A 290 2.13 -10.69 12.09
N ARG A 291 1.96 -10.38 13.36
CA ARG A 291 3.06 -9.99 14.26
C ARG A 291 4.10 -11.10 14.35
N ASP A 292 3.68 -12.33 14.57
CA ASP A 292 4.55 -13.49 14.74
C ASP A 292 5.26 -13.84 13.42
N ALA A 293 4.64 -13.56 12.27
CA ALA A 293 5.25 -13.62 10.94
C ALA A 293 6.27 -12.50 10.67
N GLY A 294 6.34 -11.49 11.53
CA GLY A 294 7.32 -10.39 11.47
C GLY A 294 6.84 -9.14 10.78
N ALA A 295 5.53 -8.86 10.78
CA ALA A 295 5.02 -7.56 10.41
C ALA A 295 5.43 -6.51 11.45
N ASP A 296 6.04 -5.41 11.00
CA ASP A 296 6.32 -4.24 11.84
C ASP A 296 5.11 -3.30 11.91
N GLU A 297 4.31 -3.28 10.84
CA GLU A 297 3.14 -2.42 10.70
C GLU A 297 2.02 -3.16 9.96
N VAL A 298 0.80 -3.06 10.48
CA VAL A 298 -0.43 -3.46 9.79
C VAL A 298 -1.24 -2.21 9.48
N CYS A 299 -1.54 -2.02 8.20
CA CYS A 299 -2.23 -0.86 7.67
C CYS A 299 -3.67 -1.27 7.31
N LEU A 300 -4.63 -0.69 8.01
CA LEU A 300 -6.04 -1.03 7.92
C LEU A 300 -6.68 -0.34 6.71
N VAL A 301 -7.22 -1.11 5.76
CA VAL A 301 -8.06 -0.60 4.66
C VAL A 301 -9.52 -0.82 5.06
N PRO A 302 -10.20 0.16 5.68
CA PRO A 302 -11.53 -0.05 6.24
C PRO A 302 -12.58 -0.22 5.13
N ALA A 303 -13.50 -1.19 5.30
CA ALA A 303 -14.75 -1.19 4.56
C ALA A 303 -15.58 0.03 4.99
N THR A 304 -16.25 0.68 4.03
CA THR A 304 -17.08 1.87 4.28
C THR A 304 -18.55 1.64 3.99
N GLU A 305 -18.90 0.56 3.32
CA GLU A 305 -20.31 0.17 3.11
C GLU A 305 -20.92 -0.28 4.45
N GLY A 306 -21.95 0.44 4.92
CA GLY A 306 -22.55 0.21 6.24
C GLY A 306 -21.70 0.65 7.45
N ASP A 307 -20.51 1.25 7.20
CA ASP A 307 -19.60 1.80 8.21
C ASP A 307 -18.98 3.12 7.69
N PRO A 308 -19.75 4.24 7.64
CA PRO A 308 -19.31 5.50 7.08
C PRO A 308 -17.97 5.95 7.66
N GLY A 309 -17.02 6.27 6.75
CA GLY A 309 -15.65 6.63 7.15
C GLY A 309 -14.90 5.52 7.90
N GLY A 310 -15.38 4.28 7.91
CA GLY A 310 -14.79 3.15 8.61
C GLY A 310 -14.76 3.27 10.14
N ILE A 311 -15.57 4.17 10.71
CA ILE A 311 -15.44 4.62 12.11
C ILE A 311 -15.59 3.48 13.11
N ARG A 312 -16.55 2.54 12.89
CA ARG A 312 -16.77 1.39 13.78
C ARG A 312 -15.54 0.49 13.83
N SER A 313 -15.06 0.09 12.64
CA SER A 313 -13.89 -0.80 12.52
C SER A 313 -12.63 -0.13 13.05
N LEU A 314 -12.40 1.15 12.71
CA LEU A 314 -11.24 1.90 13.18
C LEU A 314 -11.28 2.11 14.71
N THR A 315 -12.46 2.39 15.32
CA THR A 315 -12.59 2.53 16.79
C THR A 315 -12.25 1.23 17.49
N ALA A 316 -12.77 0.09 17.02
CA ALA A 316 -12.47 -1.21 17.60
C ALA A 316 -10.96 -1.56 17.50
N MET A 317 -10.28 -1.14 16.44
CA MET A 317 -8.85 -1.36 16.26
C MET A 317 -8.00 -0.36 17.04
N ALA A 318 -8.44 0.89 17.22
CA ALA A 318 -7.71 1.92 17.96
C ALA A 318 -7.46 1.54 19.44
N ALA A 319 -8.33 0.76 20.05
CA ALA A 319 -8.14 0.23 21.40
C ALA A 319 -6.83 -0.58 21.56
N ARG A 320 -6.19 -0.97 20.46
CA ARG A 320 -4.93 -1.72 20.42
C ARG A 320 -3.68 -0.86 20.15
N LEU A 321 -3.84 0.45 19.97
CA LEU A 321 -2.72 1.37 19.77
C LEU A 321 -1.89 1.59 21.04
N THR A 322 -2.49 1.35 22.20
CA THR A 322 -1.91 1.61 23.54
C THR A 322 -1.42 0.34 24.27
N GLY A 323 -1.42 -0.82 23.59
CA GLY A 323 -1.05 -2.13 24.15
C GLY A 323 0.33 -2.65 23.72
#